data_e005b3a4e3cc729d4db5f0bd4fec12f4
#
_entry.id   e005b3a4e3cc729d4db5f0bd4fec12f4
#
_cell.length_a   1.000
_cell.length_b   1.000
_cell.length_c   1.000
_cell.angle_alpha   90.00
_cell.angle_beta   90.00
_cell.angle_gamma   90.00
#
_symmetry.space_group_name_H-M   'P 1'
#
loop_
_entity.id
_entity.type
_entity.pdbx_description
1 polymer ?
#
loop_
_entity_poly.entity_id
_entity_poly.type
_entity_poly.pdbx_seq_one_letter_code
_entity_poly.pdbx_strand_id
1 'polypeptide(L)'
;MGNKAVKTPLGMVSSYFFPFASEPVGTHPVYGDKVDMGAAVKGYLSLTTASGDITGDDAMLLYFEQFVSGQVDVETTLSDLEVNAKIYGHSYKAGRETAKGEDSAPNGAYAFIEPILKKDKTLVYRASFFYKTTAMLSAEKQEADTRKSDFNPKMNAVSLRVMKDNADAWRERQEFPTQSEAEAFIDSLAGGTAAYGVTITHIGAGTSDPGEGTTYVTAGQSLAIDFGAKDPTALYDNAVNVTSNLAAHKYTVSSIAAAHEIVAVWSLSLIHI
;
A
#
# COMPACT_ATOMS: atom_id res chain seq x y z
N MET A 1 -23.81 4.38 -26.30
CA MET A 1 -23.00 3.26 -25.77
C MET A 1 -22.22 3.79 -24.58
N GLY A 2 -22.51 3.32 -23.36
CA GLY A 2 -21.82 3.77 -22.15
C GLY A 2 -20.33 3.50 -22.24
N ASN A 3 -19.54 4.49 -21.91
CA ASN A 3 -18.09 4.47 -21.95
C ASN A 3 -17.60 3.55 -20.81
N LYS A 4 -17.44 2.24 -21.08
CA LYS A 4 -16.93 1.31 -20.07
C LYS A 4 -15.53 1.76 -19.65
N ALA A 5 -15.35 2.00 -18.35
CA ALA A 5 -14.05 2.27 -17.78
C ALA A 5 -13.16 1.04 -17.98
N VAL A 6 -12.04 1.19 -18.68
CA VAL A 6 -11.04 0.13 -18.84
C VAL A 6 -9.91 0.43 -17.86
N LYS A 7 -9.70 -0.52 -16.94
CA LYS A 7 -8.58 -0.52 -15.98
C LYS A 7 -7.94 -1.91 -16.06
N THR A 8 -6.68 -1.99 -16.45
CA THR A 8 -5.98 -3.26 -16.66
C THR A 8 -4.74 -3.31 -15.78
N PRO A 9 -4.61 -4.27 -14.85
CA PRO A 9 -3.37 -4.51 -14.12
C PRO A 9 -2.25 -4.91 -15.09
N LEU A 10 -1.05 -4.36 -14.88
CA LEU A 10 0.13 -4.65 -15.69
C LEU A 10 1.12 -5.62 -15.01
N GLY A 11 0.77 -6.14 -13.84
CA GLY A 11 1.62 -7.01 -13.02
C GLY A 11 1.83 -6.41 -11.63
N MET A 12 2.89 -6.84 -10.96
CA MET A 12 3.26 -6.39 -9.61
C MET A 12 4.64 -5.72 -9.68
N VAL A 13 4.86 -4.65 -8.91
CA VAL A 13 6.14 -3.93 -8.90
C VAL A 13 6.90 -4.04 -7.59
N SER A 14 6.21 -4.31 -6.49
CA SER A 14 6.80 -4.41 -5.14
C SER A 14 6.07 -5.47 -4.33
N SER A 15 6.78 -6.14 -3.42
CA SER A 15 6.25 -7.20 -2.57
C SER A 15 6.92 -7.14 -1.20
N TYR A 16 6.15 -7.06 -0.13
CA TYR A 16 6.63 -6.85 1.23
C TYR A 16 5.98 -7.81 2.21
N PHE A 17 6.77 -8.28 3.17
CA PHE A 17 6.28 -9.02 4.34
C PHE A 17 6.62 -8.24 5.62
N PHE A 18 5.68 -8.18 6.57
CA PHE A 18 5.83 -7.50 7.85
C PHE A 18 5.55 -8.51 8.96
N PRO A 19 6.56 -9.13 9.58
CA PRO A 19 6.33 -10.07 10.67
C PRO A 19 5.61 -9.39 11.84
N PHE A 20 4.78 -10.13 12.57
CA PHE A 20 4.15 -9.59 13.77
C PHE A 20 5.18 -9.31 14.87
N ALA A 21 5.12 -8.12 15.46
CA ALA A 21 5.76 -7.81 16.73
C ALA A 21 4.85 -8.16 17.89
N SER A 22 3.53 -7.93 17.75
CA SER A 22 2.51 -8.37 18.72
C SER A 22 1.13 -8.46 18.06
N GLU A 23 0.23 -9.24 18.67
CA GLU A 23 -1.15 -9.42 18.19
C GLU A 23 -2.14 -9.13 19.34
N PRO A 24 -2.47 -7.86 19.62
CA PRO A 24 -3.41 -7.50 20.67
C PRO A 24 -4.85 -7.88 20.31
N VAL A 25 -5.67 -8.13 21.32
CA VAL A 25 -7.08 -8.54 21.15
C VAL A 25 -7.93 -7.35 20.69
N GLY A 26 -8.77 -7.55 19.68
CA GLY A 26 -9.76 -6.58 19.22
C GLY A 26 -9.21 -5.41 18.40
N THR A 27 -7.94 -5.45 18.03
CA THR A 27 -7.29 -4.42 17.20
C THR A 27 -6.44 -5.07 16.12
N HIS A 28 -5.94 -4.25 15.19
CA HIS A 28 -4.94 -4.70 14.22
C HIS A 28 -3.64 -5.10 14.90
N PRO A 29 -2.89 -6.05 14.34
CA PRO A 29 -1.56 -6.43 14.83
C PRO A 29 -0.58 -5.25 14.80
N VAL A 30 0.43 -5.31 15.67
CA VAL A 30 1.61 -4.46 15.56
C VAL A 30 2.64 -5.23 14.76
N TYR A 31 3.17 -4.62 13.72
CA TYR A 31 4.13 -5.25 12.82
C TYR A 31 5.56 -4.86 13.19
N GLY A 32 6.50 -5.75 12.88
CA GLY A 32 7.94 -5.51 12.97
C GLY A 32 8.49 -4.91 11.68
N ASP A 33 9.80 -5.05 11.52
CA ASP A 33 10.52 -4.47 10.38
C ASP A 33 10.05 -5.01 9.03
N LYS A 34 9.91 -4.10 8.07
CA LYS A 34 9.57 -4.39 6.68
C LYS A 34 10.61 -5.31 6.04
N VAL A 35 10.18 -6.42 5.51
CA VAL A 35 10.99 -7.36 4.74
C VAL A 35 10.65 -7.20 3.27
N ASP A 36 11.60 -6.72 2.47
CA ASP A 36 11.47 -6.64 1.02
C ASP A 36 11.64 -8.05 0.41
N MET A 37 10.61 -8.52 -0.28
CA MET A 37 10.63 -9.83 -0.95
C MET A 37 11.16 -9.75 -2.38
N GLY A 38 11.62 -8.58 -2.83
CA GLY A 38 12.09 -8.30 -4.18
C GLY A 38 10.97 -7.99 -5.17
N ALA A 39 11.37 -7.90 -6.44
CA ALA A 39 10.40 -7.65 -7.51
C ALA A 39 9.46 -8.85 -7.66
N ALA A 40 8.17 -8.60 -7.53
CA ALA A 40 7.15 -9.61 -7.74
C ALA A 40 6.96 -9.86 -9.24
N VAL A 41 6.97 -11.12 -9.62
CA VAL A 41 6.78 -11.57 -11.02
C VAL A 41 5.33 -11.94 -11.26
N LYS A 42 4.72 -12.60 -10.28
CA LYS A 42 3.35 -13.10 -10.35
C LYS A 42 2.74 -13.21 -8.97
N GLY A 43 1.46 -12.91 -8.86
CA GLY A 43 0.67 -13.12 -7.65
C GLY A 43 -0.69 -13.70 -8.00
N TYR A 44 -1.15 -14.66 -7.23
CA TYR A 44 -2.49 -15.25 -7.37
C TYR A 44 -3.16 -15.35 -6.00
N LEU A 45 -4.38 -14.80 -5.89
CA LEU A 45 -5.20 -14.88 -4.70
C LEU A 45 -6.36 -15.85 -4.93
N SER A 46 -6.48 -16.86 -4.09
CA SER A 46 -7.66 -17.72 -3.98
C SER A 46 -8.33 -17.53 -2.63
N LEU A 47 -9.67 -17.53 -2.61
CA LEU A 47 -10.46 -17.34 -1.41
C LEU A 47 -11.27 -18.59 -1.08
N THR A 48 -11.39 -18.88 0.20
CA THR A 48 -12.31 -19.86 0.76
C THR A 48 -13.39 -19.11 1.49
N THR A 49 -14.63 -19.37 1.14
CA THR A 49 -15.81 -18.71 1.68
C THR A 49 -16.74 -19.72 2.36
N ALA A 50 -17.49 -19.28 3.34
CA ALA A 50 -18.67 -19.98 3.84
C ALA A 50 -19.89 -19.34 3.21
N SER A 51 -20.75 -20.15 2.61
CA SER A 51 -21.98 -19.69 1.98
C SER A 51 -23.21 -20.40 2.55
N GLY A 52 -24.35 -19.75 2.49
CA GLY A 52 -25.64 -20.30 2.86
C GLY A 52 -26.76 -19.66 2.06
N ASP A 53 -27.84 -20.40 1.88
CA ASP A 53 -29.06 -19.94 1.24
C ASP A 53 -30.25 -20.13 2.17
N ILE A 54 -31.18 -19.20 2.08
CA ILE A 54 -32.50 -19.32 2.71
C ILE A 54 -33.51 -19.52 1.57
N THR A 55 -34.20 -20.66 1.63
CA THR A 55 -35.23 -21.01 0.67
C THR A 55 -36.60 -20.97 1.33
N GLY A 56 -37.64 -20.57 0.59
CA GLY A 56 -39.05 -20.56 0.98
C GLY A 56 -39.95 -20.63 -0.25
N ASP A 57 -41.08 -21.28 -0.15
CA ASP A 57 -42.04 -21.45 -1.24
C ASP A 57 -41.42 -21.94 -2.57
N ASP A 58 -40.52 -22.92 -2.49
CA ASP A 58 -39.75 -23.50 -3.59
C ASP A 58 -38.85 -22.51 -4.35
N ALA A 59 -38.53 -21.36 -3.75
CA ALA A 59 -37.62 -20.36 -4.30
C ALA A 59 -36.49 -20.00 -3.33
N MET A 60 -35.33 -19.64 -3.88
CA MET A 60 -34.22 -19.06 -3.09
C MET A 60 -34.60 -17.62 -2.74
N LEU A 61 -34.72 -17.32 -1.44
CA LEU A 61 -35.08 -16.00 -0.93
C LEU A 61 -33.82 -15.14 -0.62
N LEU A 62 -32.75 -15.76 -0.15
CA LEU A 62 -31.51 -15.07 0.22
C LEU A 62 -30.33 -16.00 0.06
N TYR A 63 -29.24 -15.47 -0.52
CA TYR A 63 -27.91 -16.09 -0.53
C TYR A 63 -26.95 -15.17 0.22
N PHE A 64 -26.10 -15.74 1.06
CA PHE A 64 -25.01 -15.01 1.71
C PHE A 64 -23.69 -15.78 1.60
N GLU A 65 -22.61 -15.05 1.54
CA GLU A 65 -21.26 -15.58 1.45
C GLU A 65 -20.33 -14.73 2.29
N GLN A 66 -19.47 -15.37 3.08
CA GLN A 66 -18.52 -14.72 3.98
C GLN A 66 -17.11 -15.28 3.81
N PHE A 67 -16.11 -14.42 3.94
CA PHE A 67 -14.71 -14.80 3.92
C PHE A 67 -14.38 -15.69 5.13
N VAL A 68 -13.72 -16.83 4.87
CA VAL A 68 -13.19 -17.74 5.91
C VAL A 68 -11.68 -17.68 5.94
N SER A 69 -11.03 -17.87 4.80
CA SER A 69 -9.59 -17.82 4.63
C SER A 69 -9.23 -17.57 3.17
N GLY A 70 -7.95 -17.37 2.89
CA GLY A 70 -7.45 -17.30 1.52
C GLY A 70 -6.04 -17.83 1.42
N GLN A 71 -5.53 -17.85 0.20
CA GLN A 71 -4.15 -18.14 -0.10
C GLN A 71 -3.65 -17.16 -1.15
N VAL A 72 -2.47 -16.60 -0.93
CA VAL A 72 -1.74 -15.82 -1.91
C VAL A 72 -0.49 -16.59 -2.31
N ASP A 73 -0.39 -16.94 -3.58
CA ASP A 73 0.81 -17.52 -4.17
C ASP A 73 1.59 -16.41 -4.86
N VAL A 74 2.85 -16.23 -4.49
CA VAL A 74 3.71 -15.15 -4.98
C VAL A 74 4.98 -15.75 -5.58
N GLU A 75 5.35 -15.28 -6.76
CA GLU A 75 6.65 -15.54 -7.37
C GLU A 75 7.45 -14.24 -7.38
N THR A 76 8.68 -14.28 -6.83
CA THR A 76 9.57 -13.10 -6.74
C THR A 76 10.94 -13.40 -7.34
N THR A 77 11.65 -12.35 -7.73
CA THR A 77 13.01 -12.48 -8.29
C THR A 77 14.07 -12.66 -7.21
N LEU A 78 13.74 -12.36 -5.94
CA LEU A 78 14.68 -12.43 -4.85
C LEU A 78 14.73 -13.85 -4.27
N SER A 79 15.92 -14.45 -4.29
CA SER A 79 16.23 -15.69 -3.59
C SER A 79 17.30 -15.41 -2.54
N ASP A 80 16.88 -14.86 -1.39
CA ASP A 80 17.74 -14.50 -0.29
C ASP A 80 17.42 -15.35 0.94
N LEU A 81 18.47 -15.98 1.52
CA LEU A 81 18.33 -16.87 2.67
C LEU A 81 17.85 -16.14 3.94
N GLU A 82 18.23 -14.88 4.10
CA GLU A 82 17.77 -14.08 5.25
C GLU A 82 16.28 -13.76 5.12
N VAL A 83 15.83 -13.39 3.92
CA VAL A 83 14.41 -13.13 3.64
C VAL A 83 13.58 -14.40 3.83
N ASN A 84 14.04 -15.52 3.29
CA ASN A 84 13.36 -16.81 3.47
C ASN A 84 13.27 -17.20 4.95
N ALA A 85 14.36 -17.07 5.69
CA ALA A 85 14.37 -17.36 7.13
C ALA A 85 13.36 -16.51 7.91
N LYS A 86 13.22 -15.23 7.58
CA LYS A 86 12.21 -14.35 8.20
C LYS A 86 10.78 -14.75 7.86
N ILE A 87 10.53 -15.22 6.63
CA ILE A 87 9.20 -15.63 6.17
C ILE A 87 8.79 -16.99 6.74
N TYR A 88 9.72 -17.96 6.79
CA TYR A 88 9.44 -19.32 7.25
C TYR A 88 9.77 -19.57 8.72
N GLY A 89 10.37 -18.58 9.42
CA GLY A 89 10.73 -18.71 10.83
C GLY A 89 11.99 -19.53 11.07
N HIS A 90 12.85 -19.66 10.06
CA HIS A 90 14.12 -20.36 10.18
C HIS A 90 15.18 -19.50 10.89
N SER A 91 16.20 -20.14 11.44
CA SER A 91 17.34 -19.44 12.03
C SER A 91 18.31 -18.98 10.95
N TYR A 92 18.64 -17.67 10.92
CA TYR A 92 19.66 -17.12 10.03
C TYR A 92 20.81 -16.51 10.82
N LYS A 93 22.03 -16.90 10.51
CA LYS A 93 23.24 -16.35 11.14
C LYS A 93 24.44 -16.40 10.20
N ALA A 94 25.06 -15.24 9.99
CA ALA A 94 26.31 -15.13 9.22
C ALA A 94 26.27 -15.79 7.82
N GLY A 95 25.19 -15.56 7.06
CA GLY A 95 25.02 -16.10 5.70
C GLY A 95 24.51 -17.54 5.66
N ARG A 96 24.17 -18.12 6.81
CA ARG A 96 23.69 -19.50 6.92
C ARG A 96 22.26 -19.53 7.46
N GLU A 97 21.36 -20.12 6.69
CA GLU A 97 20.02 -20.51 7.11
C GLU A 97 20.06 -21.94 7.68
N THR A 98 19.31 -22.16 8.75
CA THR A 98 19.13 -23.48 9.36
C THR A 98 17.68 -23.70 9.68
N ALA A 99 17.05 -24.66 9.03
CA ALA A 99 15.69 -25.10 9.31
C ALA A 99 15.71 -26.26 10.31
N LYS A 100 14.78 -26.25 11.26
CA LYS A 100 14.57 -27.30 12.25
C LYS A 100 13.14 -27.79 12.22
N GLY A 101 12.90 -29.02 12.70
CA GLY A 101 11.55 -29.58 12.76
C GLY A 101 10.58 -28.88 13.71
N GLU A 102 11.07 -28.03 14.59
CA GLU A 102 10.30 -27.21 15.54
C GLU A 102 10.00 -25.80 15.02
N ASP A 103 10.59 -25.41 13.88
CA ASP A 103 10.40 -24.07 13.32
C ASP A 103 8.93 -23.88 12.87
N SER A 104 8.44 -22.68 13.09
CA SER A 104 7.08 -22.28 12.70
C SER A 104 7.14 -20.94 11.99
N ALA A 105 6.52 -20.86 10.83
CA ALA A 105 6.41 -19.61 10.10
C ALA A 105 5.66 -18.57 10.95
N PRO A 106 6.22 -17.35 11.10
CA PRO A 106 5.58 -16.29 11.86
C PRO A 106 4.33 -15.80 11.13
N ASN A 107 3.35 -15.32 11.92
CA ASN A 107 2.30 -14.49 11.37
C ASN A 107 2.89 -13.14 10.95
N GLY A 108 2.36 -12.55 9.88
CA GLY A 108 2.76 -11.24 9.41
C GLY A 108 1.73 -10.66 8.45
N ALA A 109 1.86 -9.37 8.11
CA ALA A 109 1.15 -8.81 6.97
C ALA A 109 1.91 -9.10 5.67
N TYR A 110 1.16 -9.23 4.60
CA TYR A 110 1.69 -9.26 3.24
C TYR A 110 1.14 -8.10 2.44
N ALA A 111 1.98 -7.39 1.71
CA ALA A 111 1.57 -6.28 0.89
C ALA A 111 2.26 -6.29 -0.48
N PHE A 112 1.54 -5.78 -1.48
CA PHE A 112 2.10 -5.58 -2.82
C PHE A 112 1.46 -4.39 -3.54
N ILE A 113 2.12 -3.94 -4.60
CA ILE A 113 1.67 -2.83 -5.43
C ILE A 113 1.51 -3.32 -6.88
N GLU A 114 0.38 -2.95 -7.49
CA GLU A 114 0.06 -3.22 -8.90
C GLU A 114 -0.07 -1.91 -9.68
N PRO A 115 0.72 -1.68 -10.74
CA PRO A 115 0.42 -0.62 -11.70
C PRO A 115 -0.80 -1.00 -12.53
N ILE A 116 -1.74 -0.08 -12.66
CA ILE A 116 -3.00 -0.25 -13.39
C ILE A 116 -3.06 0.78 -14.50
N LEU A 117 -3.15 0.31 -15.73
CA LEU A 117 -3.30 1.16 -16.91
C LEU A 117 -4.78 1.53 -17.08
N LYS A 118 -5.06 2.84 -17.11
CA LYS A 118 -6.37 3.38 -17.47
C LYS A 118 -6.53 3.51 -18.98
N LYS A 119 -7.78 3.72 -19.44
CA LYS A 119 -8.12 3.91 -20.85
C LYS A 119 -7.42 5.12 -21.49
N ASP A 120 -7.18 6.16 -20.73
CA ASP A 120 -6.46 7.37 -21.13
C ASP A 120 -4.94 7.22 -21.16
N LYS A 121 -4.43 5.98 -20.96
CA LYS A 121 -3.01 5.61 -20.86
C LYS A 121 -2.30 6.14 -19.63
N THR A 122 -3.00 6.72 -18.66
CA THR A 122 -2.43 7.05 -17.35
C THR A 122 -2.27 5.80 -16.50
N LEU A 123 -1.22 5.78 -15.66
CA LEU A 123 -1.00 4.74 -14.65
C LEU A 123 -1.54 5.20 -13.31
N VAL A 124 -2.12 4.28 -12.57
CA VAL A 124 -2.35 4.38 -11.13
C VAL A 124 -1.79 3.14 -10.46
N TYR A 125 -1.44 3.26 -9.20
CA TYR A 125 -0.81 2.20 -8.42
C TYR A 125 -1.77 1.76 -7.34
N ARG A 126 -2.17 0.49 -7.39
CA ARG A 126 -3.03 -0.10 -6.36
C ARG A 126 -2.16 -0.79 -5.32
N ALA A 127 -2.20 -0.28 -4.10
CA ALA A 127 -1.68 -0.98 -2.94
C ALA A 127 -2.70 -2.02 -2.46
N SER A 128 -2.21 -3.19 -2.09
CA SER A 128 -3.00 -4.25 -1.44
C SER A 128 -2.26 -4.69 -0.18
N PHE A 129 -2.95 -4.66 0.95
CA PHE A 129 -2.42 -5.03 2.26
C PHE A 129 -3.28 -6.12 2.88
N PHE A 130 -2.69 -7.25 3.22
CA PHE A 130 -3.32 -8.38 3.90
C PHE A 130 -2.87 -8.36 5.35
N TYR A 131 -3.79 -8.13 6.27
CA TYR A 131 -3.49 -7.87 7.69
C TYR A 131 -2.87 -9.06 8.43
N LYS A 132 -3.27 -10.29 8.09
CA LYS A 132 -2.73 -11.49 8.71
C LYS A 132 -2.50 -12.58 7.69
N THR A 133 -1.24 -12.95 7.52
CA THR A 133 -0.81 -14.04 6.66
C THR A 133 0.22 -14.90 7.39
N THR A 134 0.38 -16.15 6.93
CA THR A 134 1.43 -17.05 7.42
C THR A 134 1.95 -17.86 6.24
N ALA A 135 3.26 -18.00 6.12
CA ALA A 135 3.86 -18.82 5.06
C ALA A 135 3.52 -20.30 5.26
N MET A 136 3.18 -20.95 4.17
CA MET A 136 2.85 -22.37 4.15
C MET A 136 4.12 -23.18 3.90
N LEU A 137 4.72 -23.76 4.95
CA LEU A 137 5.93 -24.56 4.86
C LEU A 137 5.77 -25.75 3.89
N SER A 138 4.59 -26.33 3.80
CA SER A 138 4.27 -27.41 2.85
C SER A 138 4.31 -26.97 1.40
N ALA A 139 4.31 -25.69 1.12
CA ALA A 139 4.35 -25.09 -0.22
C ALA A 139 5.72 -24.46 -0.53
N GLU A 140 6.70 -24.57 0.36
CA GLU A 140 8.07 -24.15 0.09
C GLU A 140 8.63 -24.98 -1.09
N LYS A 141 9.05 -24.26 -2.12
CA LYS A 141 9.63 -24.89 -3.32
C LYS A 141 10.99 -24.29 -3.60
N GLN A 142 11.99 -25.13 -3.63
CA GLN A 142 13.30 -24.81 -4.19
C GLN A 142 13.47 -25.51 -5.53
N GLU A 143 13.55 -24.76 -6.61
CA GLU A 143 13.87 -25.28 -7.91
C GLU A 143 15.33 -24.94 -8.25
N ALA A 144 16.13 -25.96 -8.49
CA ALA A 144 17.47 -25.83 -9.04
C ALA A 144 17.55 -26.58 -10.37
N ASP A 145 18.07 -25.93 -11.39
CA ASP A 145 18.26 -26.54 -12.70
C ASP A 145 19.73 -26.53 -13.09
N THR A 146 20.16 -27.47 -13.89
CA THR A 146 21.52 -27.49 -14.43
C THR A 146 21.70 -26.37 -15.44
N ARG A 147 22.88 -25.75 -15.44
CA ARG A 147 23.20 -24.67 -16.37
C ARG A 147 23.17 -25.21 -17.81
N LYS A 148 22.16 -24.78 -18.57
CA LYS A 148 22.02 -25.04 -20.00
C LYS A 148 22.48 -23.83 -20.80
N SER A 149 22.56 -23.97 -22.13
CA SER A 149 22.91 -22.88 -23.04
C SER A 149 21.96 -21.70 -22.95
N ASP A 150 20.68 -21.93 -22.59
CA ASP A 150 19.68 -20.91 -22.44
C ASP A 150 19.57 -20.49 -20.96
N PHE A 151 19.66 -19.20 -20.73
CA PHE A 151 19.50 -18.63 -19.39
C PHE A 151 18.01 -18.65 -19.01
N ASN A 152 17.64 -19.52 -18.07
CA ASN A 152 16.28 -19.61 -17.52
C ASN A 152 16.33 -19.42 -16.01
N PRO A 153 16.19 -18.14 -15.53
CA PRO A 153 16.22 -17.85 -14.10
C PRO A 153 15.03 -18.52 -13.42
N LYS A 154 15.28 -19.17 -12.29
CA LYS A 154 14.23 -19.71 -11.43
C LYS A 154 13.76 -18.62 -10.47
N MET A 155 12.45 -18.53 -10.28
CA MET A 155 11.82 -17.59 -9.36
C MET A 155 11.60 -18.24 -8.00
N ASN A 156 11.72 -17.46 -6.95
CA ASN A 156 11.35 -17.89 -5.61
C ASN A 156 9.82 -17.86 -5.47
N ALA A 157 9.23 -18.96 -5.09
CA ALA A 157 7.79 -19.09 -4.92
C ALA A 157 7.45 -19.24 -3.43
N VAL A 158 6.56 -18.37 -2.93
CA VAL A 158 6.06 -18.37 -1.55
C VAL A 158 4.55 -18.45 -1.58
N SER A 159 3.97 -19.36 -0.82
CA SER A 159 2.53 -19.43 -0.61
C SER A 159 2.19 -18.96 0.81
N LEU A 160 1.32 -17.97 0.90
CA LEU A 160 0.89 -17.36 2.14
C LEU A 160 -0.59 -17.67 2.39
N ARG A 161 -0.92 -18.24 3.53
CA ARG A 161 -2.30 -18.37 3.97
C ARG A 161 -2.79 -17.03 4.50
N VAL A 162 -3.94 -16.57 4.02
CA VAL A 162 -4.59 -15.32 4.46
C VAL A 162 -5.69 -15.64 5.47
N MET A 163 -5.69 -14.91 6.56
CA MET A 163 -6.63 -15.04 7.67
C MET A 163 -7.18 -13.66 8.04
N LYS A 164 -8.25 -13.63 8.83
CA LYS A 164 -8.70 -12.43 9.52
C LYS A 164 -7.77 -12.15 10.70
N ASP A 165 -7.55 -10.87 10.97
CA ASP A 165 -6.89 -10.42 12.20
C ASP A 165 -7.90 -10.30 13.37
N ASN A 166 -7.44 -9.79 14.51
CA ASN A 166 -8.28 -9.62 15.69
C ASN A 166 -9.28 -8.44 15.58
N ALA A 167 -9.17 -7.61 14.55
CA ALA A 167 -10.16 -6.57 14.20
C ALA A 167 -11.17 -7.03 13.13
N ASP A 168 -11.22 -8.34 12.81
CA ASP A 168 -12.05 -8.96 11.77
C ASP A 168 -11.71 -8.49 10.35
N ALA A 169 -10.56 -7.87 10.14
CA ALA A 169 -10.06 -7.43 8.84
C ALA A 169 -9.15 -8.49 8.20
N TRP A 170 -9.19 -8.63 6.89
CA TRP A 170 -8.30 -9.53 6.17
C TRP A 170 -7.54 -8.85 5.03
N ARG A 171 -8.11 -7.79 4.42
CA ARG A 171 -7.46 -7.05 3.34
C ARG A 171 -7.94 -5.62 3.24
N GLU A 172 -7.02 -4.71 2.93
CA GLU A 172 -7.31 -3.34 2.50
C GLU A 172 -6.65 -3.03 1.16
N ARG A 173 -7.29 -2.21 0.31
CA ARG A 173 -6.77 -1.80 -1.00
C ARG A 173 -7.14 -0.37 -1.30
N GLN A 174 -6.15 0.36 -1.87
CA GLN A 174 -6.38 1.72 -2.33
C GLN A 174 -5.56 2.01 -3.60
N GLU A 175 -6.08 2.89 -4.47
CA GLU A 175 -5.40 3.33 -5.69
C GLU A 175 -4.80 4.72 -5.48
N PHE A 176 -3.58 4.91 -5.97
CA PHE A 176 -2.79 6.14 -5.83
C PHE A 176 -2.25 6.60 -7.19
N PRO A 177 -2.04 7.91 -7.38
CA PRO A 177 -1.41 8.45 -8.59
C PRO A 177 0.03 7.97 -8.80
N THR A 178 0.79 7.75 -7.71
CA THR A 178 2.21 7.37 -7.76
C THR A 178 2.49 6.10 -6.95
N GLN A 179 3.60 5.43 -7.28
CA GLN A 179 4.07 4.26 -6.54
C GLN A 179 4.49 4.64 -5.11
N SER A 180 5.14 5.79 -4.93
CA SER A 180 5.59 6.26 -3.62
C SER A 180 4.42 6.48 -2.66
N GLU A 181 3.28 6.99 -3.13
CA GLU A 181 2.06 7.13 -2.34
C GLU A 181 1.48 5.77 -1.93
N ALA A 182 1.50 4.80 -2.85
CA ALA A 182 1.07 3.44 -2.58
C ALA A 182 1.98 2.76 -1.53
N GLU A 183 3.30 3.00 -1.58
CA GLU A 183 4.26 2.52 -0.58
C GLU A 183 4.03 3.17 0.78
N ALA A 184 3.83 4.50 0.83
CA ALA A 184 3.53 5.23 2.06
C ALA A 184 2.24 4.72 2.73
N PHE A 185 1.22 4.39 1.94
CA PHE A 185 -0.01 3.79 2.45
C PHE A 185 0.25 2.41 3.08
N ILE A 186 1.02 1.53 2.42
CA ILE A 186 1.41 0.23 2.98
C ILE A 186 2.16 0.42 4.30
N ASP A 187 3.14 1.32 4.34
CA ASP A 187 3.93 1.60 5.53
C ASP A 187 3.06 2.16 6.68
N SER A 188 2.04 2.96 6.36
CA SER A 188 1.10 3.47 7.35
C SER A 188 0.24 2.38 8.00
N LEU A 189 -0.22 1.40 7.20
CA LEU A 189 -0.98 0.26 7.70
C LEU A 189 -0.12 -0.71 8.52
N ALA A 190 1.16 -0.80 8.20
CA ALA A 190 2.11 -1.61 8.95
C ALA A 190 2.56 -0.96 10.28
N GLY A 191 1.96 0.16 10.68
CA GLY A 191 2.33 0.87 11.90
C GLY A 191 3.60 1.71 11.73
N GLY A 192 4.06 1.92 10.50
CA GLY A 192 4.92 3.03 10.14
C GLY A 192 4.20 4.33 10.52
N THR A 193 4.94 5.37 10.81
CA THR A 193 4.34 6.65 11.19
C THR A 193 3.40 7.08 10.07
N ALA A 194 2.10 7.16 10.35
CA ALA A 194 1.09 7.52 9.35
C ALA A 194 1.55 8.78 8.59
N ALA A 195 1.44 8.75 7.28
CA ALA A 195 1.72 9.92 6.46
C ALA A 195 0.40 10.42 5.87
N TYR A 196 0.20 11.73 5.94
CA TYR A 196 -0.99 12.39 5.41
C TYR A 196 -0.65 13.24 4.19
N GLY A 197 -1.47 13.17 3.17
CA GLY A 197 -1.32 13.98 1.97
C GLY A 197 -1.68 15.44 2.23
N VAL A 198 -0.77 16.35 1.89
CA VAL A 198 -1.05 17.79 1.78
C VAL A 198 -1.09 18.12 0.29
N THR A 199 -2.27 18.35 -0.23
CA THR A 199 -2.48 18.66 -1.65
C THR A 199 -2.52 20.17 -1.85
N ILE A 200 -1.66 20.70 -2.72
CA ILE A 200 -1.56 22.13 -3.02
C ILE A 200 -2.12 22.37 -4.41
N THR A 201 -3.04 23.31 -4.51
CA THR A 201 -3.65 23.77 -5.78
C THR A 201 -3.49 25.28 -5.90
N HIS A 202 -3.07 25.75 -7.08
CA HIS A 202 -2.95 27.16 -7.41
C HIS A 202 -4.12 27.64 -8.27
N ILE A 203 -4.65 28.80 -7.95
CA ILE A 203 -5.60 29.55 -8.79
C ILE A 203 -4.98 30.88 -9.15
N GLY A 204 -4.61 31.07 -10.41
CA GLY A 204 -3.92 32.25 -10.91
C GLY A 204 -2.41 32.04 -11.07
N ALA A 205 -1.68 33.12 -11.38
CA ALA A 205 -0.25 33.06 -11.70
C ALA A 205 0.62 33.21 -10.45
N GLY A 206 0.70 32.19 -9.65
CA GLY A 206 1.57 32.11 -8.49
C GLY A 206 2.34 30.79 -8.43
N THR A 207 3.27 30.68 -7.50
CA THR A 207 4.10 29.49 -7.29
C THR A 207 4.24 29.22 -5.81
N SER A 208 4.53 27.97 -5.43
CA SER A 208 4.91 27.58 -4.08
C SER A 208 6.01 26.53 -4.07
N ASP A 209 6.65 26.36 -2.94
CA ASP A 209 7.57 25.26 -2.65
C ASP A 209 7.15 24.62 -1.31
N PRO A 210 6.66 23.37 -1.30
CA PRO A 210 6.45 22.47 -2.46
C PRO A 210 5.43 23.04 -3.47
N GLY A 211 5.58 22.66 -4.74
CA GLY A 211 4.70 23.09 -5.83
C GLY A 211 3.32 22.42 -5.80
N GLU A 212 2.52 22.64 -6.86
CA GLU A 212 1.21 21.98 -7.01
C GLU A 212 1.34 20.47 -7.00
N GLY A 213 0.38 19.81 -6.36
CA GLY A 213 0.32 18.36 -6.21
C GLY A 213 0.23 17.95 -4.75
N THR A 214 0.38 16.66 -4.49
CA THR A 214 0.30 16.10 -3.14
C THR A 214 1.69 15.77 -2.60
N THR A 215 2.02 16.34 -1.43
CA THR A 215 3.20 16.00 -0.62
C THR A 215 2.76 15.20 0.59
N TYR A 216 3.37 14.03 0.82
CA TYR A 216 3.08 13.21 1.99
C TYR A 216 3.98 13.60 3.16
N VAL A 217 3.37 13.88 4.29
CA VAL A 217 4.04 14.33 5.51
C VAL A 217 3.71 13.38 6.65
N THR A 218 4.72 12.93 7.34
CA THR A 218 4.60 12.05 8.51
C THR A 218 3.71 12.67 9.59
N ALA A 219 2.81 11.88 10.17
CA ALA A 219 1.93 12.30 11.26
C ALA A 219 2.71 13.01 12.39
N GLY A 220 2.18 14.11 12.86
CA GLY A 220 2.81 14.95 13.88
C GLY A 220 3.90 15.89 13.36
N GLN A 221 4.39 15.72 12.14
CA GLN A 221 5.31 16.65 11.49
C GLN A 221 4.55 17.85 10.93
N SER A 222 5.29 18.87 10.51
CA SER A 222 4.74 20.09 9.91
C SER A 222 5.28 20.29 8.51
N LEU A 223 4.47 20.85 7.62
CA LEU A 223 4.88 21.22 6.27
C LEU A 223 4.83 22.74 6.13
N ALA A 224 5.97 23.36 5.83
CA ALA A 224 6.02 24.76 5.45
C ALA A 224 5.87 24.91 3.94
N ILE A 225 4.96 25.75 3.50
CA ILE A 225 4.70 26.08 2.09
C ILE A 225 5.18 27.52 1.88
N ASP A 226 6.21 27.67 1.05
CA ASP A 226 6.82 28.98 0.72
C ASP A 226 6.25 29.50 -0.59
N PHE A 227 5.63 30.66 -0.60
CA PHE A 227 5.03 31.29 -1.77
C PHE A 227 6.00 32.24 -2.51
N GLY A 228 7.26 32.26 -2.11
CA GLY A 228 8.28 33.11 -2.73
C GLY A 228 8.03 34.60 -2.51
N ALA A 229 8.25 35.40 -3.55
CA ALA A 229 8.17 36.86 -3.41
C ALA A 229 6.75 37.45 -3.48
N LYS A 230 5.74 36.61 -3.78
CA LYS A 230 4.36 37.09 -3.99
C LYS A 230 3.35 36.21 -3.25
N ASP A 231 2.84 36.76 -2.17
CA ASP A 231 1.78 36.09 -1.39
C ASP A 231 0.50 35.87 -2.22
N PRO A 232 -0.21 34.74 -2.00
CA PRO A 232 -1.57 34.59 -2.51
C PRO A 232 -2.50 35.65 -1.89
N THR A 233 -3.46 36.11 -2.68
CA THR A 233 -4.50 37.06 -2.22
C THR A 233 -5.49 36.41 -1.28
N ALA A 234 -5.65 35.08 -1.38
CA ALA A 234 -6.40 34.26 -0.44
C ALA A 234 -5.77 32.86 -0.34
N LEU A 235 -5.76 32.30 0.85
CA LEU A 235 -5.27 30.96 1.14
C LEU A 235 -6.31 30.20 1.94
N TYR A 236 -6.60 28.97 1.52
CA TYR A 236 -7.55 28.09 2.19
C TYR A 236 -6.87 26.79 2.58
N ASP A 237 -7.19 26.27 3.76
CA ASP A 237 -6.83 24.93 4.23
C ASP A 237 -8.12 24.21 4.59
N ASN A 238 -8.42 23.09 3.89
CA ASN A 238 -9.69 22.35 4.01
C ASN A 238 -10.92 23.28 3.95
N ALA A 239 -10.94 24.16 2.95
CA ALA A 239 -11.97 25.20 2.73
C ALA A 239 -12.07 26.31 3.81
N VAL A 240 -11.21 26.31 4.85
CA VAL A 240 -11.13 27.38 5.82
C VAL A 240 -10.13 28.45 5.35
N ASN A 241 -10.54 29.72 5.37
CA ASN A 241 -9.64 30.82 5.01
C ASN A 241 -8.55 31.01 6.08
N VAL A 242 -7.32 30.81 5.70
CA VAL A 242 -6.12 30.90 6.56
C VAL A 242 -5.14 31.99 6.09
N THR A 243 -5.58 32.90 5.25
CA THR A 243 -4.74 33.98 4.68
C THR A 243 -4.04 34.81 5.75
N SER A 244 -4.70 35.05 6.88
CA SER A 244 -4.13 35.79 8.02
C SER A 244 -2.99 35.05 8.73
N ASN A 245 -2.81 33.76 8.46
CA ASN A 245 -1.76 32.92 9.06
C ASN A 245 -0.47 32.91 8.22
N LEU A 246 -0.44 33.63 7.10
CA LEU A 246 0.77 33.83 6.33
C LEU A 246 1.79 34.66 7.12
N ALA A 247 3.00 34.17 7.22
CA ALA A 247 4.11 34.84 7.87
C ALA A 247 5.37 34.74 7.01
N ALA A 248 5.95 35.88 6.65
CA ALA A 248 7.16 35.94 5.80
C ALA A 248 7.05 35.08 4.53
N HIS A 249 5.94 35.23 3.81
CA HIS A 249 5.62 34.48 2.57
C HIS A 249 5.40 32.97 2.75
N LYS A 250 5.21 32.49 3.99
CA LYS A 250 5.04 31.07 4.30
C LYS A 250 3.75 30.80 5.04
N TYR A 251 3.16 29.65 4.74
CA TYR A 251 2.12 29.02 5.55
C TYR A 251 2.62 27.66 6.06
N THR A 252 2.41 27.39 7.33
CA THR A 252 2.83 26.12 7.95
C THR A 252 1.61 25.33 8.40
N VAL A 253 1.39 24.17 7.79
CA VAL A 253 0.47 23.16 8.30
C VAL A 253 1.18 22.45 9.44
N SER A 254 0.74 22.67 10.68
CA SER A 254 1.42 22.18 11.88
C SER A 254 0.81 20.88 12.39
N SER A 255 1.65 19.98 12.93
CA SER A 255 1.21 18.75 13.61
C SER A 255 0.18 17.94 12.80
N ILE A 256 0.50 17.66 11.55
CA ILE A 256 -0.39 17.03 10.59
C ILE A 256 -0.91 15.70 11.15
N ALA A 257 -2.23 15.59 11.31
CA ALA A 257 -2.95 14.43 11.83
C ALA A 257 -4.07 13.93 10.89
N ALA A 258 -4.24 14.61 9.74
CA ALA A 258 -5.20 14.27 8.70
C ALA A 258 -4.72 14.82 7.34
N ALA A 259 -5.39 14.46 6.26
CA ALA A 259 -5.13 15.05 4.95
C ALA A 259 -5.53 16.55 4.92
N HIS A 260 -4.75 17.35 4.20
CA HIS A 260 -5.00 18.77 3.98
C HIS A 260 -5.14 19.09 2.50
N GLU A 261 -6.10 19.96 2.19
CA GLU A 261 -6.29 20.53 0.85
C GLU A 261 -6.01 22.03 0.91
N ILE A 262 -4.89 22.45 0.37
CA ILE A 262 -4.41 23.84 0.36
C ILE A 262 -4.73 24.45 -1.00
N VAL A 263 -5.54 25.50 -1.00
CA VAL A 263 -5.87 26.26 -2.21
C VAL A 263 -5.31 27.67 -2.06
N ALA A 264 -4.31 27.99 -2.88
CA ALA A 264 -3.69 29.30 -2.93
C ALA A 264 -4.21 30.08 -4.15
N VAL A 265 -4.78 31.24 -3.92
CA VAL A 265 -5.41 32.07 -4.94
C VAL A 265 -4.61 33.35 -5.14
N TRP A 266 -4.17 33.62 -6.37
CA TRP A 266 -3.62 34.90 -6.80
C TRP A 266 -4.63 35.64 -7.68
N SER A 267 -4.60 36.97 -7.65
CA SER A 267 -5.46 37.78 -8.51
C SER A 267 -5.26 37.39 -9.97
N LEU A 268 -6.33 37.05 -10.65
CA LEU A 268 -6.33 36.92 -12.11
C LEU A 268 -6.04 38.29 -12.69
N SER A 269 -4.96 38.44 -13.46
CA SER A 269 -4.74 39.65 -14.25
C SER A 269 -5.82 39.73 -15.34
N LEU A 270 -6.81 40.60 -15.14
CA LEU A 270 -7.72 40.99 -16.24
C LEU A 270 -6.91 41.73 -17.28
N ILE A 271 -6.51 41.01 -18.33
CA ILE A 271 -6.02 41.68 -19.55
C ILE A 271 -7.25 42.33 -20.16
N HIS A 272 -7.39 43.63 -20.02
CA HIS A 272 -8.32 44.39 -20.83
C HIS A 272 -7.84 44.34 -22.29
N ILE A 273 -8.56 43.63 -23.13
CA ILE A 273 -8.45 43.70 -24.58
C ILE A 273 -9.13 44.97 -25.05
#